data_1a59cc4a3a3a3a396b7cb4c5b3e069be
#
_entry.id   1a59cc4a3a3a3a396b7cb4c5b3e069be
#
_cell.length_a   1.000
_cell.length_b   1.000
_cell.length_c   1.000
_cell.angle_alpha   90.00
_cell.angle_beta   90.00
_cell.angle_gamma   90.00
#
_symmetry.space_group_name_H-M   'P 1'
#
loop_
_entity.id
_entity.type
_entity.pdbx_description
1 polymer ?
#
loop_
_entity_poly.entity_id
_entity_poly.type
_entity_poly.pdbx_seq_one_letter_code
_entity_poly.pdbx_strand_id
1 'polypeptide(L)' 'MAKVKVTCEINEYSDSIKTRVLVHKHWKSNEFVELEIKGERYTLSAIELKTAIENCTNTGF' A
#
# COMPACT_ATOMS: atom_id res chain seq x y z
N MET A 1 -8.60 -22.44 -10.44
CA MET A 1 -7.52 -21.51 -10.77
C MET A 1 -6.94 -20.89 -9.53
N ALA A 2 -5.64 -20.95 -9.42
CA ALA A 2 -4.98 -20.42 -8.25
C ALA A 2 -4.95 -18.89 -8.29
N LYS A 3 -5.30 -18.28 -7.19
CA LYS A 3 -5.17 -16.83 -7.06
C LYS A 3 -3.81 -16.52 -6.49
N VAL A 4 -3.12 -15.64 -7.16
CA VAL A 4 -1.84 -15.19 -6.67
C VAL A 4 -2.09 -14.07 -5.67
N LYS A 5 -1.67 -14.31 -4.44
CA LYS A 5 -1.72 -13.26 -3.43
C LYS A 5 -0.46 -12.45 -3.53
N VAL A 6 -0.62 -11.18 -3.80
CA VAL A 6 0.50 -10.27 -3.84
C VAL A 6 0.43 -9.37 -2.62
N THR A 7 1.46 -9.46 -1.82
CA THR A 7 1.57 -8.63 -0.62
C THR A 7 2.96 -8.04 -0.57
N CYS A 8 3.03 -6.74 -0.44
CA CYS A 8 4.29 -6.03 -0.31
C CYS A 8 4.37 -5.43 1.07
N GLU A 9 5.55 -5.44 1.64
CA GLU A 9 5.76 -4.92 2.97
C GLU A 9 6.57 -3.65 2.89
N ILE A 10 6.10 -2.61 3.57
CA ILE A 10 6.79 -1.34 3.64
C ILE A 10 7.06 -1.05 5.10
N ASN A 11 8.24 -0.58 5.39
CA ASN A 11 8.61 -0.24 6.75
C ASN A 11 8.40 1.23 7.00
N GLU A 12 7.84 1.52 8.17
CA GLU A 12 7.75 2.90 8.60
C GLU A 12 9.11 3.36 9.08
N TYR A 13 9.50 4.54 8.66
CA TYR A 13 10.76 5.13 9.12
C TYR A 13 10.46 6.15 10.19
N SER A 14 10.63 5.75 11.43
CA SER A 14 10.49 6.66 12.54
C SER A 14 11.62 6.37 13.52
N ASP A 15 11.87 7.32 14.40
CA ASP A 15 13.00 7.22 15.28
C ASP A 15 12.83 6.18 16.37
N SER A 16 11.61 5.91 16.76
CA SER A 16 11.38 5.09 17.95
C SER A 16 10.68 3.78 17.66
N ILE A 17 9.69 3.78 16.78
CA ILE A 17 8.90 2.58 16.54
C ILE A 17 8.80 2.35 15.05
N LYS A 18 9.13 1.13 14.64
CA LYS A 18 8.97 0.76 13.25
C LYS A 18 7.68 -0.02 13.11
N THR A 19 6.72 0.59 12.44
CA THR A 19 5.46 -0.05 12.18
C THR A 19 5.51 -0.69 10.80
N ARG A 20 5.04 -1.91 10.75
CA ARG A 20 4.99 -2.62 9.49
C ARG A 20 3.73 -2.24 8.76
N VAL A 21 3.86 -1.82 7.52
CA VAL A 21 2.74 -1.49 6.66
C VAL A 21 2.68 -2.52 5.55
N LEU A 22 1.56 -3.19 5.43
CA LEU A 22 1.39 -4.22 4.41
C LEU A 22 0.46 -3.70 3.33
N VAL A 23 0.85 -3.90 2.09
CA VAL A 23 0.05 -3.52 0.94
C VAL A 23 -0.39 -4.81 0.27
N HIS A 24 -1.68 -5.07 0.30
CA HIS A 24 -2.24 -6.29 -0.26
C HIS A 24 -2.95 -6.00 -1.56
N LYS A 25 -2.88 -6.95 -2.47
CA LYS A 25 -3.69 -6.86 -3.67
C LYS A 25 -5.15 -7.07 -3.28
N HIS A 26 -6.03 -6.24 -3.84
CA HIS A 26 -7.44 -6.37 -3.56
C HIS A 26 -7.94 -7.69 -4.16
N TRP A 27 -8.77 -8.38 -3.39
CA TRP A 27 -9.20 -9.73 -3.77
C TRP A 27 -10.13 -9.73 -4.97
N LYS A 28 -10.79 -8.61 -5.25
CA LYS A 28 -11.83 -8.57 -6.27
C LYS A 28 -11.47 -7.69 -7.45
N SER A 29 -10.72 -6.63 -7.25
CA SER A 29 -10.51 -5.64 -8.29
C SER A 29 -9.06 -5.23 -8.36
N ASN A 30 -8.57 -5.02 -9.57
CA ASN A 30 -7.23 -4.49 -9.76
C ASN A 30 -7.15 -2.99 -9.58
N GLU A 31 -8.30 -2.34 -9.38
CA GLU A 31 -8.33 -0.90 -9.22
C GLU A 31 -8.08 -0.47 -7.79
N PHE A 32 -8.10 -1.40 -6.87
CA PHE A 32 -7.95 -1.08 -5.46
C PHE A 32 -6.81 -1.88 -4.85
N VAL A 33 -6.25 -1.32 -3.80
CA VAL A 33 -5.30 -2.02 -2.95
C VAL A 33 -5.79 -1.93 -1.52
N GLU A 34 -5.38 -2.90 -0.71
CA GLU A 34 -5.70 -2.86 0.71
C GLU A 34 -4.45 -2.58 1.49
N LEU A 35 -4.51 -1.55 2.30
CA LEU A 35 -3.42 -1.14 3.14
C LEU A 35 -3.70 -1.62 4.55
N GLU A 36 -2.74 -2.31 5.14
CA GLU A 36 -2.91 -2.79 6.51
C GLU A 36 -1.87 -2.14 7.40
N ILE A 37 -2.34 -1.40 8.39
CA ILE A 37 -1.48 -0.71 9.34
C ILE A 37 -1.99 -1.03 10.73
N LYS A 38 -1.14 -1.63 11.56
CA LYS A 38 -1.48 -1.96 12.94
C LYS A 38 -2.78 -2.74 13.06
N GLY A 39 -3.00 -3.65 12.13
CA GLY A 39 -4.20 -4.49 12.16
C GLY A 39 -5.43 -3.88 11.54
N GLU A 40 -5.37 -2.62 11.14
CA GLU A 40 -6.49 -1.98 10.48
C GLU A 40 -6.29 -1.99 8.99
N ARG A 41 -7.36 -2.21 8.27
CA ARG A 41 -7.28 -2.30 6.81
C ARG A 41 -8.05 -1.16 6.17
N TYR A 42 -7.46 -0.64 5.12
CA TYR A 42 -8.04 0.44 4.34
C TYR A 42 -8.04 0.05 2.88
N THR A 43 -9.18 0.22 2.21
CA THR A 43 -9.26 -0.04 0.78
C THR A 43 -9.10 1.29 0.06
N LEU A 44 -8.09 1.37 -0.78
CA LEU A 44 -7.73 2.61 -1.45
C LEU A 44 -7.68 2.41 -2.94
N SER A 45 -7.95 3.48 -3.68
CA SER A 45 -7.78 3.46 -5.12
C SER A 45 -6.29 3.39 -5.44
N ALA A 46 -5.91 2.39 -6.22
CA ALA A 46 -4.51 2.20 -6.58
C ALA A 46 -3.97 3.37 -7.38
N ILE A 47 -4.78 3.89 -8.29
CA ILE A 47 -4.35 5.01 -9.12
C ILE A 47 -4.19 6.27 -8.29
N GLU A 48 -5.14 6.52 -7.39
CA GLU A 48 -5.05 7.70 -6.54
C GLU A 48 -3.87 7.61 -5.59
N LEU A 49 -3.62 6.43 -5.06
CA LEU A 49 -2.47 6.25 -4.18
C LEU A 49 -1.18 6.48 -4.93
N LYS A 50 -1.07 5.91 -6.13
CA LYS A 50 0.13 6.08 -6.94
C LYS A 50 0.34 7.55 -7.28
N THR A 51 -0.72 8.24 -7.67
CA THR A 51 -0.63 9.66 -8.00
C THR A 51 -0.22 10.49 -6.79
N ALA A 52 -0.79 10.16 -5.64
CA ALA A 52 -0.44 10.89 -4.42
C ALA A 52 1.03 10.70 -4.07
N ILE A 53 1.52 9.48 -4.22
CA ILE A 53 2.92 9.20 -3.94
C ILE A 53 3.81 10.00 -4.89
N GLU A 54 3.47 9.99 -6.17
CA GLU A 54 4.25 10.73 -7.15
C GLU A 54 4.27 12.22 -6.86
N ASN A 55 3.11 12.75 -6.49
CA ASN A 55 3.02 14.18 -6.20
C ASN A 55 3.76 14.55 -4.93
N CYS A 56 3.72 13.69 -3.93
CA CYS A 56 4.34 13.98 -2.65
C CYS A 56 5.84 13.81 -2.69
N THR A 57 6.33 12.91 -3.51
CA THR A 57 7.77 12.71 -3.60
C THR A 57 8.41 13.73 -4.53
N ASN A 58 7.67 14.14 -5.55
CA ASN A 58 8.15 15.14 -6.47
C ASN A 58 9.61 14.92 -6.83
N THR A 59 9.89 13.74 -7.24
CA THR A 59 11.28 13.35 -7.44
C THR A 59 11.85 13.85 -8.75
N GLY A 60 11.04 14.45 -9.57
CA GLY A 60 11.54 15.00 -10.80
C GLY A 60 11.80 13.98 -11.88
N PHE A 61 11.24 12.85 -11.73
CA PHE A 61 11.37 11.85 -12.78
C PHE A 61 10.50 12.19 -13.96
#